data_771b6c6b7b73574ab05dc7ef8e4a3573
#
_entry.id   771b6c6b7b73574ab05dc7ef8e4a3573
#
_cell.length_a   1.000
_cell.length_b   1.000
_cell.length_c   1.000
_cell.angle_alpha   90.00
_cell.angle_beta   90.00
_cell.angle_gamma   90.00
#
_symmetry.space_group_name_H-M   'P 1'
#
loop_
_entity.id
_entity.type
_entity.pdbx_description
1 polymer ?
#
loop_
_entity_poly.entity_id
_entity_poly.type
_entity_poly.pdbx_seq_one_letter_code
_entity_poly.pdbx_strand_id
1 'polypeptide(L)'
;SVDPIAGRDAMLINADWGLGESVVGGESEVDQFVVDRKSRRVVSSFIAHKARKIVSSDCGTGTETVEVPGEEADRPSLDEGQIAALGDLMLKVESFYNFPQDIEWGFEGKELFLLQSRPVTSIAPLWTRDESAERYPSAMTPMSWDLIEEGFHQSMDHSFKMMGFPPLEGK
;
A
#
# COMPACT_ATOMS: atom_id res chain seq x y z
N SER A 1 -1.93 2.03 -2.42
CA SER A 1 -2.87 2.95 -1.74
C SER A 1 -3.36 2.48 -0.36
N VAL A 2 -3.00 1.31 0.07
CA VAL A 2 -3.29 0.78 1.42
C VAL A 2 -1.98 0.27 2.00
N ASP A 3 -1.70 0.55 3.29
CA ASP A 3 -0.61 -0.09 3.99
C ASP A 3 -0.99 -1.55 4.28
N PRO A 4 -0.28 -2.53 3.71
CA PRO A 4 -0.60 -3.94 3.91
C PRO A 4 -0.31 -4.43 5.33
N ILE A 5 0.47 -3.69 6.13
CA ILE A 5 0.88 -4.05 7.49
C ILE A 5 -0.02 -3.38 8.53
N ALA A 6 -0.21 -2.07 8.45
CA ALA A 6 -1.05 -1.30 9.37
C ALA A 6 -2.54 -1.29 8.96
N GLY A 7 -2.81 -1.72 7.76
CA GLY A 7 -4.11 -1.99 7.17
C GLY A 7 -5.18 -0.96 7.41
N ARG A 8 -5.28 0.19 6.78
CA ARG A 8 -6.57 0.85 6.65
C ARG A 8 -6.59 2.32 6.29
N ASP A 9 -5.98 3.17 7.07
CA ASP A 9 -6.08 4.63 6.90
C ASP A 9 -4.74 5.25 6.51
N ALA A 10 -3.78 4.41 6.12
CA ALA A 10 -2.46 4.82 5.71
C ALA A 10 -2.15 4.41 4.27
N MET A 11 -1.36 5.22 3.60
CA MET A 11 -0.77 4.96 2.29
C MET A 11 0.72 4.74 2.47
N LEU A 12 1.27 3.70 1.84
CA LEU A 12 2.70 3.45 1.79
C LEU A 12 3.25 4.00 0.47
N ILE A 13 4.29 4.82 0.56
CA ILE A 13 5.00 5.38 -0.59
C ILE A 13 6.46 4.95 -0.48
N ASN A 14 6.96 4.30 -1.53
CA ASN A 14 8.37 3.99 -1.70
C ASN A 14 8.93 4.91 -2.78
N ALA A 15 10.06 5.54 -2.53
CA ALA A 15 10.65 6.52 -3.44
C ALA A 15 12.18 6.44 -3.44
N ASP A 16 12.76 6.73 -4.59
CA ASP A 16 14.20 6.82 -4.78
C ASP A 16 14.52 7.94 -5.77
N TRP A 17 15.80 8.30 -5.88
CA TRP A 17 16.28 9.21 -6.90
C TRP A 17 16.37 8.54 -8.27
N GLY A 18 16.04 9.26 -9.32
CA GLY A 18 16.17 8.79 -10.70
C GLY A 18 14.99 7.94 -11.17
N LEU A 19 15.25 6.94 -12.02
CA LEU A 19 14.23 6.07 -12.61
C LEU A 19 13.81 4.97 -11.63
N GLY A 20 12.54 4.57 -11.73
CA GLY A 20 11.92 3.60 -10.81
C GLY A 20 12.45 2.16 -10.87
N GLU A 21 13.43 1.86 -11.72
CA GLU A 21 14.03 0.52 -11.81
C GLU A 21 14.66 0.08 -10.48
N SER A 22 15.26 1.00 -9.71
CA SER A 22 15.82 0.74 -8.39
C SER A 22 14.76 0.33 -7.37
N VAL A 23 13.57 0.94 -7.43
CA VAL A 23 12.45 0.67 -6.51
C VAL A 23 11.84 -0.71 -6.80
N VAL A 24 11.68 -1.06 -8.08
CA VAL A 24 11.04 -2.31 -8.51
C VAL A 24 11.99 -3.50 -8.38
N GLY A 25 13.27 -3.30 -8.63
CA GLY A 25 14.29 -4.36 -8.60
C GLY A 25 14.65 -4.84 -7.18
N GLY A 26 14.36 -4.05 -6.15
CA GLY A 26 14.71 -4.39 -4.77
C GLY A 26 16.22 -4.45 -4.50
N GLU A 27 17.02 -3.87 -5.39
CA GLU A 27 18.49 -3.90 -5.31
C GLU A 27 19.07 -2.84 -4.35
N SER A 28 18.27 -1.85 -3.98
CA SER A 28 18.66 -0.78 -3.07
C SER A 28 17.60 -0.53 -2.01
N GLU A 29 18.05 -0.06 -0.85
CA GLU A 29 17.14 0.49 0.15
C GLU A 29 16.54 1.80 -0.40
N VAL A 30 15.23 1.96 -0.26
CA VAL A 30 14.48 3.11 -0.76
C VAL A 30 13.86 3.88 0.39
N ASP A 31 13.58 5.17 0.18
CA ASP A 31 12.81 5.95 1.14
C ASP A 31 11.40 5.38 1.25
N GLN A 32 10.90 5.27 2.48
CA GLN A 32 9.54 4.83 2.77
C GLN A 32 8.81 5.91 3.56
N PHE A 33 7.62 6.25 3.11
CA PHE A 33 6.75 7.20 3.80
C PHE A 33 5.40 6.53 4.06
N VAL A 34 4.99 6.53 5.32
CA VAL A 34 3.64 6.17 5.73
C VAL A 34 2.85 7.45 5.87
N VAL A 35 1.78 7.58 5.11
CA VAL A 35 1.01 8.81 4.97
C VAL A 35 -0.42 8.57 5.40
N ASP A 36 -0.95 9.42 6.28
CA ASP A 36 -2.35 9.37 6.69
C ASP A 36 -3.27 9.74 5.52
N ARG A 37 -4.25 8.89 5.26
CA ARG A 37 -5.15 9.04 4.09
C ARG A 37 -6.01 10.30 4.13
N LYS A 38 -6.38 10.77 5.31
CA LYS A 38 -7.28 11.92 5.49
C LYS A 38 -6.52 13.24 5.42
N SER A 39 -5.44 13.34 6.18
CA SER A 39 -4.66 14.58 6.30
C SER A 39 -3.57 14.73 5.25
N ARG A 40 -3.17 13.66 4.54
CA ARG A 40 -2.00 13.56 3.63
C ARG A 40 -0.68 13.89 4.32
N ARG A 41 -0.64 13.81 5.64
CA ARG A 41 0.58 14.05 6.39
C ARG A 41 1.36 12.77 6.61
N VAL A 42 2.67 12.90 6.62
CA VAL A 42 3.57 11.81 6.95
C VAL A 42 3.39 11.46 8.42
N VAL A 43 3.07 10.19 8.69
CA VAL A 43 2.95 9.61 10.04
C VAL A 43 4.29 9.04 10.49
N SER A 44 4.99 8.38 9.59
CA SER A 44 6.34 7.87 9.80
C SER A 44 7.10 7.83 8.50
N SER A 45 8.42 7.92 8.57
CA SER A 45 9.29 7.81 7.41
C SER A 45 10.56 7.05 7.76
N PHE A 46 11.08 6.33 6.79
CA PHE A 46 12.41 5.76 6.78
C PHE A 46 13.14 6.36 5.58
N ILE A 47 14.29 7.00 5.80
CA ILE A 47 15.11 7.58 4.76
C ILE A 47 16.33 6.70 4.57
N ALA A 48 16.45 6.16 3.37
CA ALA A 48 17.54 5.27 2.99
C ALA A 48 18.81 6.06 2.62
N HIS A 49 19.96 5.39 2.69
CA HIS A 49 21.20 5.91 2.12
C HIS A 49 21.27 5.57 0.63
N LYS A 50 20.95 6.54 -0.22
CA LYS A 50 20.85 6.39 -1.68
C LYS A 50 22.17 6.76 -2.38
N ALA A 51 23.15 5.85 -2.31
CA ALA A 51 24.49 6.09 -2.88
C ALA A 51 24.51 6.19 -4.42
N ARG A 52 23.50 5.64 -5.09
CA ARG A 52 23.42 5.57 -6.55
C ARG A 52 22.00 5.84 -7.01
N LYS A 53 21.87 6.33 -8.24
CA LYS A 53 20.59 6.51 -8.93
C LYS A 53 20.70 6.05 -10.38
N ILE A 54 19.59 5.58 -10.93
CA ILE A 54 19.48 5.20 -12.34
C ILE A 54 18.92 6.39 -13.11
N VAL A 55 19.57 6.79 -14.19
CA VAL A 55 19.16 7.89 -15.08
C VAL A 55 19.12 7.42 -16.52
N SER A 56 18.40 8.15 -17.37
CA SER A 56 18.47 7.91 -18.82
C SER A 56 19.87 8.22 -19.34
N SER A 57 20.41 7.37 -20.20
CA SER A 57 21.70 7.59 -20.83
C SER A 57 21.64 8.78 -21.80
N ASP A 58 22.67 9.61 -21.80
CA ASP A 58 22.81 10.77 -22.70
C ASP A 58 22.82 10.37 -24.19
N CYS A 59 23.12 9.10 -24.49
CA CYS A 59 23.08 8.56 -25.86
C CYS A 59 21.66 8.31 -26.39
N GLY A 60 20.61 8.58 -25.61
CA GLY A 60 19.20 8.44 -26.00
C GLY A 60 18.67 6.99 -26.03
N THR A 61 19.47 6.00 -25.67
CA THR A 61 19.08 4.59 -25.56
C THR A 61 19.66 3.96 -24.31
N GLY A 62 18.76 3.40 -23.44
CA GLY A 62 19.14 2.71 -22.22
C GLY A 62 19.26 3.62 -21.01
N THR A 63 19.66 3.01 -19.92
CA THR A 63 19.84 3.65 -18.61
C THR A 63 21.28 3.49 -18.12
N GLU A 64 21.73 4.39 -17.27
CA GLU A 64 23.02 4.33 -16.63
C GLU A 64 22.90 4.60 -15.13
N THR A 65 23.79 3.99 -14.36
CA THR A 65 23.87 4.20 -12.92
C THR A 65 24.91 5.27 -12.61
N VAL A 66 24.49 6.32 -11.93
CA VAL A 66 25.34 7.41 -11.49
C VAL A 66 25.42 7.50 -9.97
N GLU A 67 26.53 7.95 -9.44
CA GLU A 67 26.67 8.17 -8.00
C GLU A 67 25.88 9.42 -7.56
N VAL A 68 25.24 9.32 -6.39
CA VAL A 68 24.60 10.45 -5.74
C VAL A 68 25.61 11.13 -4.83
N PRO A 69 25.76 12.48 -4.89
CA PRO A 69 26.65 13.19 -3.98
C PRO A 69 26.31 12.88 -2.52
N GLY A 70 27.34 12.66 -1.69
CA GLY A 70 27.15 12.20 -0.31
C GLY A 70 26.21 13.08 0.54
N GLU A 71 26.17 14.38 0.27
CA GLU A 71 25.23 15.30 0.94
C GLU A 71 23.76 15.09 0.53
N GLU A 72 23.50 14.49 -0.63
CA GLU A 72 22.17 14.20 -1.14
C GLU A 72 21.74 12.78 -0.81
N ALA A 73 22.69 11.86 -0.61
CA ALA A 73 22.41 10.45 -0.41
C ALA A 73 21.48 10.16 0.78
N ASP A 74 21.58 10.97 1.84
CA ASP A 74 20.79 10.81 3.07
C ASP A 74 19.59 11.78 3.13
N ARG A 75 19.31 12.52 2.06
CA ARG A 75 18.15 13.42 2.00
C ARG A 75 16.89 12.68 1.54
N PRO A 76 15.72 13.08 2.03
CA PRO A 76 14.46 12.57 1.49
C PRO A 76 14.35 12.81 -0.01
N SER A 77 13.95 11.80 -0.76
CA SER A 77 13.73 11.90 -2.21
C SER A 77 12.46 12.69 -2.57
N LEU A 78 11.54 12.87 -1.62
CA LEU A 78 10.32 13.66 -1.78
C LEU A 78 10.20 14.72 -0.69
N ASP A 79 9.68 15.89 -1.06
CA ASP A 79 9.25 16.92 -0.13
C ASP A 79 7.78 16.70 0.31
N GLU A 80 7.34 17.45 1.34
CA GLU A 80 5.98 17.33 1.88
C GLU A 80 4.90 17.67 0.84
N GLY A 81 5.16 18.62 -0.06
CA GLY A 81 4.23 19.02 -1.12
C GLY A 81 4.08 17.90 -2.17
N GLN A 82 5.17 17.26 -2.54
CA GLN A 82 5.18 16.12 -3.45
C GLN A 82 4.46 14.92 -2.84
N ILE A 83 4.68 14.63 -1.56
CA ILE A 83 3.99 13.56 -0.83
C ILE A 83 2.48 13.82 -0.79
N ALA A 84 2.05 15.05 -0.50
CA ALA A 84 0.64 15.41 -0.48
C ALA A 84 -0.01 15.27 -1.87
N ALA A 85 0.65 15.77 -2.93
CA ALA A 85 0.18 15.64 -4.30
C ALA A 85 0.05 14.18 -4.75
N LEU A 86 1.01 13.35 -4.37
CA LEU A 86 0.98 11.92 -4.64
C LEU A 86 -0.16 11.22 -3.88
N GLY A 87 -0.38 11.58 -2.62
CA GLY A 87 -1.52 11.11 -1.84
C GLY A 87 -2.86 11.43 -2.49
N ASP A 88 -3.02 12.64 -3.01
CA ASP A 88 -4.23 13.04 -3.74
C ASP A 88 -4.40 12.27 -5.06
N LEU A 89 -3.31 12.02 -5.79
CA LEU A 89 -3.33 11.17 -6.98
C LEU A 89 -3.76 9.74 -6.64
N MET A 90 -3.16 9.13 -5.61
CA MET A 90 -3.51 7.78 -5.17
C MET A 90 -4.99 7.64 -4.85
N LEU A 91 -5.57 8.60 -4.14
CA LEU A 91 -7.00 8.59 -3.80
C LEU A 91 -7.91 8.79 -5.03
N LYS A 92 -7.51 9.62 -6.00
CA LYS A 92 -8.24 9.78 -7.26
C LYS A 92 -8.27 8.48 -8.05
N VAL A 93 -7.12 7.81 -8.18
CA VAL A 93 -7.00 6.54 -8.89
C VAL A 93 -7.83 5.45 -8.20
N GLU A 94 -7.73 5.34 -6.87
CA GLU A 94 -8.52 4.38 -6.09
C GLU A 94 -10.03 4.63 -6.24
N SER A 95 -10.46 5.90 -6.18
CA SER A 95 -11.87 6.27 -6.39
C SER A 95 -12.36 5.95 -7.80
N PHE A 96 -11.51 6.09 -8.81
CA PHE A 96 -11.85 5.76 -10.18
C PHE A 96 -12.09 4.26 -10.39
N TYR A 97 -11.26 3.42 -9.78
CA TYR A 97 -11.40 1.96 -9.89
C TYR A 97 -12.31 1.35 -8.82
N ASN A 98 -12.74 2.11 -7.80
CA ASN A 98 -13.47 1.63 -6.62
C ASN A 98 -12.78 0.45 -5.90
N PHE A 99 -11.47 0.40 -5.95
CA PHE A 99 -10.65 -0.66 -5.38
C PHE A 99 -9.25 -0.14 -5.08
N PRO A 100 -8.58 -0.59 -3.98
CA PRO A 100 -7.21 -0.22 -3.68
C PRO A 100 -6.26 -0.50 -4.83
N GLN A 101 -5.44 0.49 -5.17
CA GLN A 101 -4.52 0.44 -6.30
C GLN A 101 -3.08 0.54 -5.83
N ASP A 102 -2.22 -0.21 -6.48
CA ASP A 102 -0.78 -0.03 -6.49
C ASP A 102 -0.42 0.79 -7.72
N ILE A 103 0.24 1.91 -7.53
CA ILE A 103 0.56 2.85 -8.62
C ILE A 103 2.07 3.03 -8.76
N GLU A 104 2.51 3.10 -10.00
CA GLU A 104 3.84 3.56 -10.37
C GLU A 104 3.73 5.00 -10.87
N TRP A 105 4.65 5.83 -10.44
CA TRP A 105 4.63 7.27 -10.68
C TRP A 105 6.04 7.82 -10.81
N GLY A 106 6.14 9.04 -11.31
CA GLY A 106 7.40 9.77 -11.40
C GLY A 106 7.18 11.28 -11.32
N PHE A 107 8.20 11.99 -10.87
CA PHE A 107 8.26 13.43 -10.95
C PHE A 107 9.30 13.87 -11.98
N GLU A 108 8.91 14.79 -12.86
CA GLU A 108 9.83 15.55 -13.68
C GLU A 108 9.79 17.02 -13.22
N GLY A 109 10.79 17.42 -12.47
CA GLY A 109 10.76 18.69 -11.76
C GLY A 109 9.64 18.75 -10.73
N LYS A 110 8.59 19.54 -11.01
CA LYS A 110 7.40 19.66 -10.16
C LYS A 110 6.17 18.93 -10.70
N GLU A 111 6.28 18.36 -11.88
CA GLU A 111 5.17 17.71 -12.55
C GLU A 111 5.10 16.24 -12.15
N LEU A 112 3.91 15.78 -11.73
CA LEU A 112 3.66 14.42 -11.29
C LEU A 112 2.99 13.63 -12.42
N PHE A 113 3.57 12.48 -12.77
CA PHE A 113 3.09 11.57 -13.79
C PHE A 113 2.65 10.24 -13.18
N LEU A 114 1.48 9.77 -13.57
CA LEU A 114 1.05 8.40 -13.31
C LEU A 114 1.54 7.52 -14.46
N LEU A 115 2.38 6.55 -14.15
CA LEU A 115 2.99 5.64 -15.13
C LEU A 115 2.21 4.35 -15.28
N GLN A 116 1.79 3.76 -14.14
CA GLN A 116 1.04 2.51 -14.12
C GLN A 116 0.10 2.48 -12.91
N SER A 117 -1.01 1.73 -13.05
CA SER A 117 -1.91 1.40 -11.95
C SER A 117 -2.33 -0.06 -12.06
N ARG A 118 -2.33 -0.78 -10.95
CA ARG A 118 -2.79 -2.17 -10.83
C ARG A 118 -3.54 -2.39 -9.52
N PRO A 119 -4.55 -3.27 -9.49
CA PRO A 119 -5.26 -3.56 -8.25
C PRO A 119 -4.34 -4.25 -7.24
N VAL A 120 -4.47 -3.90 -5.97
CA VAL A 120 -3.77 -4.57 -4.87
C VAL A 120 -4.45 -5.91 -4.61
N THR A 121 -3.82 -7.02 -5.01
CA THR A 121 -4.40 -8.38 -4.91
C THR A 121 -4.14 -9.07 -3.57
N SER A 122 -3.19 -8.59 -2.77
CA SER A 122 -2.79 -9.19 -1.50
C SER A 122 -3.05 -8.22 -0.33
N ILE A 123 -4.34 -7.95 -0.06
CA ILE A 123 -4.72 -7.24 1.17
C ILE A 123 -4.85 -8.32 2.24
N ALA A 124 -4.00 -8.28 3.26
CA ALA A 124 -4.13 -9.18 4.39
C ALA A 124 -5.51 -8.96 5.05
N PRO A 125 -6.29 -10.01 5.29
CA PRO A 125 -7.56 -9.87 5.98
C PRO A 125 -7.31 -9.33 7.39
N LEU A 126 -8.10 -8.32 7.76
CA LEU A 126 -8.04 -7.75 9.09
C LEU A 126 -8.98 -8.53 10.00
N TRP A 127 -8.39 -9.18 10.96
CA TRP A 127 -9.14 -9.81 12.02
C TRP A 127 -9.69 -8.73 12.96
N THR A 128 -11.01 -8.64 13.06
CA THR A 128 -11.70 -7.77 14.02
C THR A 128 -12.41 -8.63 15.08
N ARG A 129 -12.51 -8.09 16.26
CA ARG A 129 -13.30 -8.67 17.37
C ARG A 129 -14.57 -7.88 17.64
N ASP A 130 -14.87 -6.88 16.82
CA ASP A 130 -15.93 -5.90 17.09
C ASP A 130 -17.32 -6.54 17.27
N GLU A 131 -17.61 -7.62 16.51
CA GLU A 131 -18.91 -8.30 16.62
C GLU A 131 -18.85 -9.62 17.41
N SER A 132 -17.67 -10.19 17.59
CA SER A 132 -17.50 -11.48 18.26
C SER A 132 -16.93 -11.40 19.67
N ALA A 133 -16.50 -10.21 20.12
CA ALA A 133 -15.85 -10.03 21.42
C ALA A 133 -16.70 -10.46 22.61
N GLU A 134 -17.99 -10.34 22.54
CA GLU A 134 -18.91 -10.79 23.60
C GLU A 134 -19.02 -12.31 23.68
N ARG A 135 -18.98 -13.01 22.53
CA ARG A 135 -19.10 -14.47 22.45
C ARG A 135 -17.77 -15.17 22.63
N TYR A 136 -16.67 -14.56 22.18
CA TYR A 136 -15.33 -15.14 22.18
C TYR A 136 -14.31 -14.16 22.79
N PRO A 137 -14.35 -13.95 24.12
CA PRO A 137 -13.52 -12.94 24.79
C PRO A 137 -12.03 -13.29 24.83
N SER A 138 -11.68 -14.56 24.60
CA SER A 138 -10.30 -15.06 24.66
C SER A 138 -9.82 -15.57 23.30
N ALA A 139 -8.51 -15.59 23.08
CA ALA A 139 -7.92 -16.24 21.91
C ALA A 139 -8.29 -17.73 21.90
N MET A 140 -8.73 -18.22 20.75
CA MET A 140 -9.08 -19.61 20.54
C MET A 140 -7.92 -20.40 19.96
N THR A 141 -7.89 -21.69 20.22
CA THR A 141 -6.96 -22.59 19.53
C THR A 141 -7.37 -22.74 18.05
N PRO A 142 -6.44 -23.05 17.13
CA PRO A 142 -6.79 -23.29 15.74
C PRO A 142 -7.89 -24.32 15.55
N MET A 143 -7.85 -25.42 16.31
CA MET A 143 -8.88 -26.47 16.23
C MET A 143 -10.27 -26.01 16.72
N SER A 144 -10.32 -25.16 17.73
CA SER A 144 -11.58 -24.57 18.19
C SER A 144 -12.10 -23.54 17.20
N TRP A 145 -11.22 -22.84 16.50
CA TRP A 145 -11.59 -21.90 15.47
C TRP A 145 -12.24 -22.59 14.27
N ASP A 146 -11.65 -23.66 13.76
CA ASP A 146 -12.21 -24.42 12.63
C ASP A 146 -13.64 -24.88 12.90
N LEU A 147 -13.91 -25.39 14.10
CA LEU A 147 -15.26 -25.83 14.50
C LEU A 147 -16.24 -24.66 14.60
N ILE A 148 -15.79 -23.52 15.12
CA ILE A 148 -16.66 -22.35 15.30
C ILE A 148 -16.90 -21.64 13.97
N GLU A 149 -15.91 -21.54 13.11
CA GLU A 149 -16.02 -20.93 11.78
C GLU A 149 -17.04 -21.68 10.94
N GLU A 150 -16.96 -23.02 10.88
CA GLU A 150 -17.91 -23.83 10.15
C GLU A 150 -19.34 -23.70 10.72
N GLY A 151 -19.49 -23.81 12.04
CA GLY A 151 -20.77 -23.66 12.70
C GLY A 151 -21.38 -22.28 12.55
N PHE A 152 -20.57 -21.24 12.58
CA PHE A 152 -21.02 -19.86 12.40
C PHE A 152 -21.51 -19.61 10.97
N HIS A 153 -20.76 -20.04 9.96
CA HIS A 153 -21.16 -19.92 8.55
C HIS A 153 -22.45 -20.66 8.26
N GLN A 154 -22.59 -21.90 8.74
CA GLN A 154 -23.79 -22.68 8.56
C GLN A 154 -25.02 -22.05 9.25
N SER A 155 -24.84 -21.52 10.46
CA SER A 155 -25.89 -20.82 11.20
C SER A 155 -26.35 -19.56 10.54
N MET A 156 -25.37 -18.72 10.05
CA MET A 156 -25.65 -17.48 9.35
C MET A 156 -26.33 -17.72 8.01
N ASP A 157 -25.84 -18.66 7.21
CA ASP A 157 -26.48 -19.04 5.93
C ASP A 157 -27.90 -19.54 6.13
N HIS A 158 -28.13 -20.38 7.13
CA HIS A 158 -29.46 -20.84 7.49
C HIS A 158 -30.39 -19.69 7.91
N SER A 159 -29.88 -18.77 8.75
CA SER A 159 -30.65 -17.61 9.22
C SER A 159 -31.00 -16.66 8.07
N PHE A 160 -30.07 -16.39 7.17
CA PHE A 160 -30.34 -15.55 6.01
C PHE A 160 -31.34 -16.17 5.05
N LYS A 161 -31.24 -17.48 4.80
CA LYS A 161 -32.27 -18.23 4.01
C LYS A 161 -33.64 -18.11 4.62
N MET A 162 -33.77 -18.28 5.95
CA MET A 162 -35.01 -18.12 6.67
C MET A 162 -35.64 -16.73 6.56
N MET A 163 -34.78 -15.70 6.50
CA MET A 163 -35.18 -14.29 6.33
C MET A 163 -35.40 -13.89 4.86
N GLY A 164 -35.18 -14.80 3.91
CA GLY A 164 -35.36 -14.54 2.48
C GLY A 164 -34.22 -13.75 1.82
N PHE A 165 -33.05 -13.68 2.45
CA PHE A 165 -31.85 -13.08 1.85
C PHE A 165 -31.16 -14.09 0.91
N PRO A 166 -30.41 -13.60 -0.10
CA PRO A 166 -29.60 -14.47 -0.94
C PRO A 166 -28.53 -15.19 -0.09
N PRO A 167 -28.06 -16.38 -0.53
CA PRO A 167 -27.01 -17.11 0.16
C PRO A 167 -25.73 -16.25 0.25
N LEU A 168 -25.01 -16.38 1.36
CA LEU A 168 -23.69 -15.78 1.51
C LEU A 168 -22.74 -16.47 0.53
N GLU A 169 -22.34 -15.77 -0.52
CA GLU A 169 -21.26 -16.22 -1.38
C GLU A 169 -19.93 -15.99 -0.63
N GLY A 170 -19.54 -16.99 0.17
CA GLY A 170 -18.24 -17.01 0.82
C GLY A 170 -17.23 -17.73 -0.06
N LYS A 171 -16.12 -17.07 -0.34
CA LYS A 171 -14.85 -17.73 -0.68
C LYS A 171 -13.96 -17.73 0.54
#